data_a7a52e83ba7a8a65ae53d9d2adca3f5c
#
_entry.id   a7a52e83ba7a8a65ae53d9d2adca3f5c
#
_cell.length_a   1.000
_cell.length_b   1.000
_cell.length_c   1.000
_cell.angle_alpha   90.00
_cell.angle_beta   90.00
_cell.angle_gamma   90.00
#
_symmetry.space_group_name_H-M   'P 1'
#
loop_
_entity.id
_entity.type
_entity.pdbx_description
1 polymer ?
#
loop_
_entity_poly.entity_id
_entity_poly.type
_entity_poly.pdbx_seq_one_letter_code
_entity_poly.pdbx_strand_id
1 'polypeptide(L)'
;MLHFFLFVCLVIPLHTTANAANTTDDCLQILTSDFNSNSAQEFIGTQHLNITDSQYQTIRTFTLDLTEKYSSTKDKITAIYQWAKDTSLKASVGEDAPADLEDNDPYKVFKEKTGVCQGKANLCKTMLAAIDVPCIIAHGYWETEGHAWDFVLCDGKWGIVDASMWQISLDDPSDISSHYKTDSLEAVLYEKDGFEFTYYLGGIGAVGYTGNAERLEIPESCNGYPVISIAAESQIYYEHSFQDTAAKELVLPATVKYGIYLSDYEIRSFYSKSLESISVDENNPVFASYDGILYSKDYSRIYSVPAGISEVTLKPMEILEKNTLTNLSNLRILKIGEGTKELEEDAIENCEHLEKVYIPDSVTTIAYEENNGNVYEAFNGCPNNFVVYASAGSAGEAYAKKKGLTCKDPKELFPADYSKIDELLKTVPDDSDLYRYTPDSVSCLKEAIQAINRDCTAAQQNLVDEMAKNLETAIKKLEVRPTVPDTNETEKPQPDTETPETHVPDQSGNTETPKPAAKPTAPAKVTGVKISYKKSGKAILGWKKVKNASGYEIYRYQNKRWVKVKKVGKKTSFVIKKRSRKTVYYRVRAFRKKGKNVSYGKYSRKVKCKALQKAK
;
A
#
# COMPACT_ATOMS: atom_id res chain seq x y z
N MET A 1 -34.76 -23.52 0.86
CA MET A 1 -33.89 -24.02 -0.21
C MET A 1 -32.47 -23.64 0.20
N LEU A 2 -31.76 -24.59 0.75
CA LEU A 2 -30.40 -24.41 1.28
C LEU A 2 -29.44 -24.36 0.11
N HIS A 3 -28.65 -23.28 -0.01
CA HIS A 3 -27.53 -23.22 -0.95
C HIS A 3 -26.29 -23.77 -0.25
N PHE A 4 -25.82 -24.87 -0.75
CA PHE A 4 -24.55 -25.52 -0.38
C PHE A 4 -23.39 -24.64 -0.89
N PHE A 5 -22.53 -24.21 0.01
CA PHE A 5 -21.23 -23.63 -0.35
C PHE A 5 -20.22 -24.77 -0.54
N LEU A 6 -19.95 -25.07 -1.78
CA LEU A 6 -18.81 -25.88 -2.17
C LEU A 6 -17.60 -24.94 -2.26
N PHE A 7 -16.63 -25.07 -1.36
CA PHE A 7 -15.33 -24.43 -1.51
C PHE A 7 -14.61 -25.06 -2.71
N VAL A 8 -14.79 -24.51 -3.88
CA VAL A 8 -13.95 -24.81 -5.04
C VAL A 8 -12.92 -23.70 -5.13
N CYS A 9 -11.69 -23.99 -4.69
CA CYS A 9 -10.54 -23.15 -5.01
C CYS A 9 -10.35 -23.15 -6.53
N LEU A 10 -10.88 -22.15 -7.21
CA LEU A 10 -10.59 -21.92 -8.63
C LEU A 10 -9.23 -21.23 -8.72
N VAL A 11 -8.19 -22.05 -8.83
CA VAL A 11 -6.88 -21.61 -9.32
C VAL A 11 -7.07 -21.27 -10.80
N ILE A 12 -6.92 -20.01 -11.17
CA ILE A 12 -6.80 -19.62 -12.58
C ILE A 12 -5.54 -20.30 -13.11
N PRO A 13 -5.60 -21.22 -14.07
CA PRO A 13 -4.42 -21.81 -14.64
C PRO A 13 -3.74 -20.77 -15.54
N LEU A 14 -2.74 -20.08 -15.03
CA LEU A 14 -1.71 -19.48 -15.87
C LEU A 14 -0.94 -20.64 -16.50
N HIS A 15 -1.42 -21.13 -17.65
CA HIS A 15 -0.65 -22.02 -18.50
C HIS A 15 0.53 -21.26 -19.07
N THR A 16 1.63 -21.25 -18.34
CA THR A 16 2.95 -21.19 -18.93
C THR A 16 3.60 -22.54 -18.70
N THR A 17 3.83 -23.28 -19.78
CA THR A 17 4.62 -24.49 -19.81
C THR A 17 6.09 -24.15 -19.50
N ALA A 18 6.40 -23.93 -18.25
CA ALA A 18 7.69 -24.18 -17.66
C ALA A 18 7.48 -25.34 -16.69
N ASN A 19 8.37 -26.33 -16.63
CA ASN A 19 8.36 -27.37 -15.63
C ASN A 19 8.06 -26.72 -14.28
N ALA A 20 6.84 -26.91 -13.76
CA ALA A 20 6.50 -26.42 -12.44
C ALA A 20 7.39 -27.17 -11.47
N ALA A 21 8.35 -26.46 -10.88
CA ALA A 21 9.13 -26.97 -9.77
C ALA A 21 8.13 -27.48 -8.71
N ASN A 22 8.45 -28.58 -8.05
CA ASN A 22 7.61 -29.11 -6.98
C ASN A 22 7.66 -28.11 -5.81
N THR A 23 6.60 -27.35 -5.59
CA THR A 23 6.54 -26.32 -4.54
C THR A 23 6.78 -26.89 -3.14
N THR A 24 6.53 -28.18 -2.93
CA THR A 24 6.84 -28.88 -1.68
C THR A 24 8.35 -29.08 -1.51
N ASP A 25 9.07 -29.43 -2.57
CA ASP A 25 10.53 -29.54 -2.51
C ASP A 25 11.18 -28.18 -2.29
N ASP A 26 10.68 -27.12 -2.92
CA ASP A 26 11.14 -25.74 -2.70
C ASP A 26 10.93 -25.31 -1.24
N CYS A 27 9.77 -25.64 -0.67
CA CYS A 27 9.45 -25.38 0.74
C CYS A 27 10.39 -26.17 1.69
N LEU A 28 10.56 -27.48 1.47
CA LEU A 28 11.47 -28.31 2.24
C LEU A 28 12.93 -27.84 2.15
N GLN A 29 13.35 -27.33 0.99
CA GLN A 29 14.68 -26.74 0.82
C GLN A 29 14.87 -25.51 1.71
N ILE A 30 13.89 -24.61 1.78
CA ILE A 30 13.92 -23.43 2.65
C ILE A 30 13.96 -23.86 4.12
N LEU A 31 13.08 -24.77 4.53
CA LEU A 31 13.06 -25.28 5.89
C LEU A 31 14.38 -25.95 6.28
N THR A 32 14.97 -26.75 5.39
CA THR A 32 16.23 -27.46 5.64
C THR A 32 17.43 -26.53 5.69
N SER A 33 17.49 -25.50 4.84
CA SER A 33 18.62 -24.57 4.79
C SER A 33 18.62 -23.60 5.96
N ASP A 34 17.47 -23.08 6.37
CA ASP A 34 17.38 -21.95 7.29
C ASP A 34 16.95 -22.36 8.70
N PHE A 35 16.23 -23.47 8.85
CA PHE A 35 15.67 -23.91 10.13
C PHE A 35 16.21 -25.28 10.57
N ASN A 36 17.30 -25.27 11.32
CA ASN A 36 17.89 -26.44 11.96
C ASN A 36 17.32 -26.67 13.37
N SER A 37 17.79 -27.71 14.08
CA SER A 37 17.31 -28.07 15.42
C SER A 37 17.35 -26.93 16.45
N ASN A 38 18.17 -25.90 16.27
CA ASN A 38 18.24 -24.76 17.19
C ASN A 38 17.26 -23.65 16.79
N SER A 39 17.22 -23.28 15.51
CA SER A 39 16.34 -22.21 14.99
C SER A 39 14.87 -22.64 14.86
N ALA A 40 14.60 -23.94 14.74
CA ALA A 40 13.23 -24.45 14.65
C ALA A 40 12.50 -24.57 16.00
N GLN A 41 13.14 -24.26 17.13
CA GLN A 41 12.51 -24.32 18.46
C GLN A 41 11.28 -23.42 18.58
N GLU A 42 11.23 -22.32 17.85
CA GLU A 42 10.07 -21.42 17.78
C GLU A 42 8.81 -22.08 17.20
N PHE A 43 8.94 -23.19 16.45
CA PHE A 43 7.81 -23.94 15.90
C PHE A 43 7.29 -25.05 16.84
N ILE A 44 7.82 -25.13 18.07
CA ILE A 44 7.27 -25.98 19.11
C ILE A 44 6.15 -25.22 19.83
N GLY A 45 4.98 -25.80 19.86
CA GLY A 45 3.88 -25.23 20.63
C GLY A 45 2.55 -25.27 19.91
N THR A 46 1.57 -24.70 20.57
CA THR A 46 0.18 -24.65 20.12
C THR A 46 -0.27 -23.22 19.78
N GLN A 47 0.68 -22.34 19.53
CA GLN A 47 0.40 -20.98 19.08
C GLN A 47 -0.51 -21.04 17.86
N HIS A 48 -1.47 -20.15 17.82
CA HIS A 48 -2.48 -20.02 16.76
C HIS A 48 -3.51 -21.18 16.67
N LEU A 49 -3.41 -22.20 17.54
CA LEU A 49 -4.44 -23.23 17.62
C LEU A 49 -5.56 -22.81 18.59
N ASN A 50 -6.80 -23.09 18.22
CA ASN A 50 -7.95 -22.84 19.09
C ASN A 50 -8.02 -23.92 20.19
N ILE A 51 -7.18 -23.78 21.23
CA ILE A 51 -7.09 -24.72 22.34
C ILE A 51 -6.80 -24.00 23.67
N THR A 52 -7.53 -24.34 24.72
CA THR A 52 -7.26 -23.82 26.06
C THR A 52 -6.14 -24.59 26.74
N ASP A 53 -5.47 -23.97 27.73
CA ASP A 53 -4.41 -24.62 28.52
C ASP A 53 -4.86 -25.97 29.12
N SER A 54 -6.09 -26.04 29.64
CA SER A 54 -6.64 -27.29 30.24
C SER A 54 -6.84 -28.38 29.19
N GLN A 55 -7.29 -28.01 28.00
CA GLN A 55 -7.45 -28.94 26.89
C GLN A 55 -6.09 -29.45 26.39
N TYR A 56 -5.13 -28.52 26.24
CA TYR A 56 -3.76 -28.89 25.90
C TYR A 56 -3.15 -29.84 26.93
N GLN A 57 -3.28 -29.57 28.24
CA GLN A 57 -2.76 -30.49 29.28
C GLN A 57 -3.39 -31.89 29.23
N THR A 58 -4.65 -31.97 28.82
CA THR A 58 -5.32 -33.27 28.60
C THR A 58 -4.66 -34.06 27.46
N ILE A 59 -4.47 -33.41 26.30
CA ILE A 59 -3.80 -34.04 25.14
C ILE A 59 -2.33 -34.36 25.48
N ARG A 60 -1.65 -33.42 26.15
CA ARG A 60 -0.25 -33.59 26.56
C ARG A 60 -0.05 -34.83 27.45
N THR A 61 -0.86 -34.96 28.48
CA THR A 61 -0.79 -36.12 29.39
C THR A 61 -0.97 -37.42 28.63
N PHE A 62 -1.99 -37.50 27.78
CA PHE A 62 -2.23 -38.64 26.92
C PHE A 62 -1.04 -38.95 25.99
N THR A 63 -0.47 -37.90 25.37
CA THR A 63 0.64 -38.06 24.43
C THR A 63 1.91 -38.55 25.10
N LEU A 64 2.21 -38.04 26.30
CA LEU A 64 3.36 -38.49 27.07
C LEU A 64 3.23 -39.96 27.46
N ASP A 65 2.06 -40.42 27.91
CA ASP A 65 1.77 -41.82 28.22
C ASP A 65 1.91 -42.71 26.97
N LEU A 66 1.33 -42.29 25.84
CA LEU A 66 1.42 -42.97 24.54
C LEU A 66 2.87 -43.17 24.10
N THR A 67 3.73 -42.19 24.38
CA THR A 67 5.12 -42.15 23.88
C THR A 67 6.17 -42.57 24.89
N GLU A 68 5.82 -42.84 26.16
CA GLU A 68 6.73 -43.15 27.27
C GLU A 68 7.69 -44.34 26.97
N LYS A 69 7.16 -45.34 26.31
CA LYS A 69 7.92 -46.57 26.00
C LYS A 69 8.96 -46.43 24.88
N TYR A 70 8.97 -45.32 24.17
CA TYR A 70 9.87 -45.07 23.04
C TYR A 70 11.00 -44.14 23.43
N SER A 71 12.22 -44.46 23.02
CA SER A 71 13.42 -43.69 23.33
C SER A 71 13.80 -42.70 22.24
N SER A 72 13.54 -43.02 20.96
CA SER A 72 13.89 -42.12 19.82
C SER A 72 12.76 -41.16 19.49
N THR A 73 13.12 -39.96 19.03
CA THR A 73 12.16 -38.94 18.54
C THR A 73 11.34 -39.52 17.40
N LYS A 74 11.98 -40.23 16.48
CA LYS A 74 11.33 -40.85 15.32
C LYS A 74 10.24 -41.87 15.75
N ASP A 75 10.53 -42.71 16.72
CA ASP A 75 9.55 -43.71 17.20
C ASP A 75 8.37 -43.02 17.90
N LYS A 76 8.62 -41.95 18.66
CA LYS A 76 7.57 -41.16 19.30
C LYS A 76 6.65 -40.50 18.27
N ILE A 77 7.22 -39.87 17.25
CA ILE A 77 6.45 -39.25 16.13
C ILE A 77 5.64 -40.34 15.43
N THR A 78 6.26 -41.48 15.13
CA THR A 78 5.59 -42.62 14.48
C THR A 78 4.43 -43.15 15.33
N ALA A 79 4.58 -43.20 16.65
CA ALA A 79 3.52 -43.64 17.56
C ALA A 79 2.33 -42.67 17.58
N ILE A 80 2.61 -41.36 17.58
CA ILE A 80 1.58 -40.32 17.47
C ILE A 80 0.82 -40.45 16.14
N TYR A 81 1.56 -40.55 15.05
CA TYR A 81 0.98 -40.73 13.71
C TYR A 81 0.13 -42.00 13.64
N GLN A 82 0.66 -43.15 14.12
CA GLN A 82 -0.05 -44.41 14.10
C GLN A 82 -1.34 -44.36 14.94
N TRP A 83 -1.29 -43.74 16.11
CA TRP A 83 -2.48 -43.51 16.91
C TRP A 83 -3.51 -42.65 16.21
N ALA A 84 -3.10 -41.53 15.61
CA ALA A 84 -3.97 -40.65 14.85
C ALA A 84 -4.60 -41.38 13.65
N LYS A 85 -3.82 -42.25 12.97
CA LYS A 85 -4.29 -43.11 11.89
C LYS A 85 -5.28 -44.16 12.34
N ASP A 86 -4.98 -44.91 13.41
CA ASP A 86 -5.75 -46.08 13.87
C ASP A 86 -7.06 -45.68 14.59
N THR A 87 -7.03 -44.61 15.34
CA THR A 87 -8.24 -44.00 15.93
C THR A 87 -9.10 -43.27 14.90
N SER A 88 -8.63 -43.34 13.71
CA SER A 88 -9.08 -42.72 12.48
C SER A 88 -10.43 -42.08 12.53
N LEU A 89 -10.36 -41.07 12.78
CA LEU A 89 -10.75 -39.81 12.29
C LEU A 89 -11.34 -39.97 10.89
N LYS A 90 -12.47 -40.68 10.83
CA LYS A 90 -13.20 -40.83 9.58
C LYS A 90 -13.50 -39.42 9.07
N ALA A 91 -12.83 -39.01 8.03
CA ALA A 91 -13.32 -37.88 7.21
C ALA A 91 -14.64 -38.35 6.62
N SER A 92 -15.74 -37.80 7.02
CA SER A 92 -16.95 -37.90 6.23
C SER A 92 -16.85 -36.86 5.11
N VAL A 93 -16.18 -37.25 4.03
CA VAL A 93 -16.31 -36.53 2.76
C VAL A 93 -17.56 -37.11 2.11
N GLY A 94 -18.71 -36.43 2.24
CA GLY A 94 -19.96 -36.82 1.63
C GLY A 94 -21.12 -35.93 2.04
N GLU A 95 -22.21 -35.97 1.30
CA GLU A 95 -23.41 -35.15 1.46
C GLU A 95 -24.09 -35.22 2.86
N ASP A 96 -23.67 -36.15 3.73
CA ASP A 96 -24.20 -36.36 5.08
C ASP A 96 -23.23 -35.91 6.21
N ALA A 97 -22.20 -35.13 5.91
CA ALA A 97 -21.31 -34.61 6.95
C ALA A 97 -22.10 -33.63 7.83
N PRO A 98 -22.06 -33.78 9.18
CA PRO A 98 -22.66 -32.80 10.08
C PRO A 98 -22.07 -31.41 9.83
N ALA A 99 -22.91 -30.37 9.92
CA ALA A 99 -22.52 -28.98 9.67
C ALA A 99 -21.39 -28.45 10.60
N ASP A 100 -21.08 -29.16 11.65
CA ASP A 100 -20.05 -28.84 12.67
C ASP A 100 -18.67 -29.44 12.37
N LEU A 101 -18.47 -30.09 11.22
CA LEU A 101 -17.15 -30.62 10.79
C LEU A 101 -16.19 -29.54 10.26
N GLU A 102 -16.63 -28.29 10.15
CA GLU A 102 -15.78 -27.12 9.92
C GLU A 102 -14.94 -26.76 11.17
N ASP A 103 -15.07 -27.51 12.29
CA ASP A 103 -14.37 -27.24 13.52
C ASP A 103 -12.96 -27.83 13.48
N ASN A 104 -11.97 -26.95 13.32
CA ASN A 104 -10.55 -27.27 13.32
C ASN A 104 -9.96 -27.38 14.75
N ASP A 105 -10.80 -27.42 15.79
CA ASP A 105 -10.39 -27.51 17.18
C ASP A 105 -9.71 -28.87 17.46
N PRO A 106 -8.40 -28.88 17.79
CA PRO A 106 -7.65 -30.12 18.05
C PRO A 106 -8.19 -30.93 19.22
N TYR A 107 -8.79 -30.28 20.23
CA TYR A 107 -9.35 -30.97 21.38
C TYR A 107 -10.65 -31.71 21.04
N LYS A 108 -11.51 -31.11 20.21
CA LYS A 108 -12.71 -31.74 19.68
C LYS A 108 -12.34 -32.97 18.84
N VAL A 109 -11.38 -32.80 17.92
CA VAL A 109 -10.85 -33.92 17.13
C VAL A 109 -10.28 -35.03 18.03
N PHE A 110 -9.55 -34.68 19.09
CA PHE A 110 -9.02 -35.65 20.06
C PHE A 110 -10.14 -36.41 20.78
N LYS A 111 -11.22 -35.76 21.18
CA LYS A 111 -12.32 -36.36 21.91
C LYS A 111 -13.24 -37.23 21.04
N GLU A 112 -13.65 -36.69 19.93
CA GLU A 112 -14.69 -37.26 19.07
C GLU A 112 -14.12 -38.23 18.03
N LYS A 113 -12.79 -38.22 17.82
CA LYS A 113 -12.10 -39.06 16.82
C LYS A 113 -12.60 -38.80 15.39
N THR A 114 -13.04 -37.58 15.13
CA THR A 114 -13.48 -37.13 13.81
C THR A 114 -12.89 -35.76 13.49
N GLY A 115 -12.57 -35.50 12.25
CA GLY A 115 -12.03 -34.21 11.81
C GLY A 115 -11.64 -34.23 10.34
N VAL A 116 -11.65 -33.03 9.74
CA VAL A 116 -11.08 -32.80 8.41
C VAL A 116 -9.55 -32.75 8.46
N CYS A 117 -8.91 -32.65 7.31
CA CYS A 117 -7.43 -32.62 7.21
C CYS A 117 -6.80 -31.58 8.14
N GLN A 118 -7.33 -30.35 8.16
CA GLN A 118 -6.88 -29.27 9.05
C GLN A 118 -6.97 -29.64 10.52
N GLY A 119 -8.11 -30.16 10.98
CA GLY A 119 -8.30 -30.54 12.38
C GLY A 119 -7.36 -31.66 12.82
N LYS A 120 -7.01 -32.58 11.90
CA LYS A 120 -6.04 -33.64 12.15
C LYS A 120 -4.61 -33.12 12.21
N ALA A 121 -4.23 -32.18 11.32
CA ALA A 121 -2.93 -31.53 11.38
C ALA A 121 -2.80 -30.73 12.69
N ASN A 122 -3.83 -29.95 13.08
CA ASN A 122 -3.86 -29.23 14.35
C ASN A 122 -3.68 -30.16 15.56
N LEU A 123 -4.31 -31.34 15.54
CA LEU A 123 -4.15 -32.35 16.60
C LEU A 123 -2.73 -32.95 16.61
N CYS A 124 -2.19 -33.32 15.45
CA CYS A 124 -0.81 -33.81 15.35
C CYS A 124 0.19 -32.77 15.87
N LYS A 125 0.08 -31.52 15.46
CA LYS A 125 0.90 -30.42 15.97
C LYS A 125 0.79 -30.30 17.49
N THR A 126 -0.42 -30.35 18.04
CA THR A 126 -0.65 -30.31 19.50
C THR A 126 0.04 -31.46 20.24
N MET A 127 -0.01 -32.69 19.70
CA MET A 127 0.64 -33.84 20.27
C MET A 127 2.17 -33.77 20.12
N LEU A 128 2.68 -33.29 18.98
CA LEU A 128 4.11 -33.09 18.75
C LEU A 128 4.70 -32.03 19.69
N ALA A 129 3.96 -30.96 19.95
CA ALA A 129 4.34 -29.97 20.96
C ALA A 129 4.49 -30.57 22.38
N ALA A 130 3.73 -31.61 22.73
CA ALA A 130 3.83 -32.27 24.01
C ALA A 130 5.14 -33.05 24.22
N ILE A 131 5.84 -33.37 23.14
CA ILE A 131 7.13 -34.06 23.13
C ILE A 131 8.28 -33.19 22.60
N ASP A 132 8.09 -31.89 22.61
CA ASP A 132 9.07 -30.86 22.19
C ASP A 132 9.61 -31.04 20.75
N VAL A 133 8.75 -31.44 19.82
CA VAL A 133 9.08 -31.62 18.41
C VAL A 133 8.56 -30.44 17.57
N PRO A 134 9.45 -29.73 16.82
CA PRO A 134 9.04 -28.67 15.91
C PRO A 134 8.11 -29.18 14.82
N CYS A 135 6.99 -28.46 14.63
CA CYS A 135 5.96 -28.81 13.67
C CYS A 135 5.36 -27.55 13.03
N ILE A 136 5.26 -27.55 11.71
CA ILE A 136 4.63 -26.48 10.94
C ILE A 136 3.53 -27.09 10.08
N ILE A 137 2.31 -26.54 10.18
CA ILE A 137 1.20 -26.98 9.35
C ILE A 137 1.36 -26.35 7.97
N ALA A 138 1.16 -27.13 6.93
CA ALA A 138 1.20 -26.74 5.54
C ALA A 138 -0.19 -26.84 4.91
N HIS A 139 -0.45 -25.92 4.00
CA HIS A 139 -1.65 -25.90 3.16
C HIS A 139 -1.28 -26.00 1.69
N GLY A 140 -2.17 -26.59 0.93
CA GLY A 140 -2.01 -26.72 -0.51
C GLY A 140 -2.89 -27.83 -1.06
N TYR A 141 -2.30 -28.71 -1.86
CA TYR A 141 -3.02 -29.79 -2.52
C TYR A 141 -2.32 -31.13 -2.29
N TRP A 142 -3.13 -32.16 -2.03
CA TRP A 142 -2.78 -33.54 -2.27
C TRP A 142 -3.30 -33.91 -3.66
N GLU A 143 -2.39 -34.15 -4.61
CA GLU A 143 -2.71 -34.29 -6.02
C GLU A 143 -3.56 -33.12 -6.56
N THR A 144 -4.89 -33.22 -6.54
CA THR A 144 -5.83 -32.19 -7.03
C THR A 144 -6.79 -31.65 -5.98
N GLU A 145 -6.74 -32.22 -4.74
CA GLU A 145 -7.67 -31.86 -3.66
C GLU A 145 -7.01 -30.92 -2.66
N GLY A 146 -7.70 -29.87 -2.25
CA GLY A 146 -7.25 -28.96 -1.18
C GLY A 146 -6.99 -29.72 0.10
N HIS A 147 -5.83 -29.51 0.71
CA HIS A 147 -5.34 -30.35 1.80
C HIS A 147 -4.46 -29.60 2.82
N ALA A 148 -4.38 -30.14 4.05
CA ALA A 148 -3.48 -29.69 5.09
C ALA A 148 -2.73 -30.88 5.70
N TRP A 149 -1.43 -30.69 5.98
CA TRP A 149 -0.52 -31.67 6.57
C TRP A 149 0.56 -31.01 7.42
N ASP A 150 1.44 -31.79 8.03
CA ASP A 150 2.49 -31.33 8.91
C ASP A 150 3.89 -31.51 8.32
N PHE A 151 4.72 -30.46 8.32
CA PHE A 151 6.17 -30.58 8.27
C PHE A 151 6.72 -30.73 9.68
N VAL A 152 7.53 -31.75 9.92
CA VAL A 152 8.01 -32.12 11.24
C VAL A 152 9.53 -32.28 11.23
N LEU A 153 10.22 -31.65 12.19
CA LEU A 153 11.67 -31.76 12.33
C LEU A 153 12.02 -32.98 13.22
N CYS A 154 12.57 -34.01 12.61
CA CYS A 154 13.02 -35.23 13.30
C CYS A 154 14.52 -35.42 13.11
N ASP A 155 15.29 -35.48 14.21
CA ASP A 155 16.74 -35.71 14.20
C ASP A 155 17.51 -34.78 13.22
N GLY A 156 17.09 -33.51 13.16
CA GLY A 156 17.70 -32.47 12.34
C GLY A 156 17.30 -32.50 10.87
N LYS A 157 16.30 -33.27 10.48
CA LYS A 157 15.73 -33.33 9.14
C LYS A 157 14.25 -33.01 9.15
N TRP A 158 13.81 -32.22 8.19
CA TRP A 158 12.39 -31.94 7.96
C TRP A 158 11.75 -33.09 7.17
N GLY A 159 10.67 -33.62 7.69
CA GLY A 159 9.86 -34.68 7.09
C GLY A 159 8.40 -34.31 6.98
N ILE A 160 7.61 -35.18 6.37
CA ILE A 160 6.17 -35.02 6.18
C ILE A 160 5.43 -36.02 7.07
N VAL A 161 4.41 -35.53 7.79
CA VAL A 161 3.44 -36.31 8.55
C VAL A 161 2.04 -35.94 8.15
N ASP A 162 1.27 -36.86 7.64
CA ASP A 162 -0.11 -36.65 7.22
C ASP A 162 -1.02 -37.78 7.71
N ALA A 163 -1.74 -37.50 8.79
CA ALA A 163 -2.68 -38.46 9.38
C ALA A 163 -3.96 -38.63 8.55
N SER A 164 -4.22 -37.78 7.58
CA SER A 164 -5.39 -37.87 6.71
C SER A 164 -5.18 -38.78 5.52
N MET A 165 -4.05 -38.63 4.83
CA MET A 165 -3.66 -39.47 3.69
C MET A 165 -2.80 -40.67 4.09
N TRP A 166 -2.60 -40.84 5.41
CA TRP A 166 -1.83 -41.95 5.97
C TRP A 166 -0.40 -42.01 5.46
N GLN A 167 0.21 -40.86 5.32
CA GLN A 167 1.59 -40.71 4.87
C GLN A 167 2.49 -40.22 5.99
N ILE A 168 3.65 -40.83 6.10
CA ILE A 168 4.73 -40.42 6.99
C ILE A 168 6.08 -40.69 6.33
N SER A 169 6.90 -39.64 6.19
CA SER A 169 8.27 -39.77 5.72
C SER A 169 9.15 -38.78 6.50
N LEU A 170 9.99 -39.30 7.39
CA LEU A 170 10.83 -38.56 8.33
C LEU A 170 12.31 -38.52 7.95
N ASP A 171 12.77 -39.46 7.13
CA ASP A 171 14.18 -39.57 6.74
C ASP A 171 14.49 -38.89 5.43
N ASP A 172 13.62 -39.11 4.44
CA ASP A 172 13.72 -38.54 3.11
C ASP A 172 12.30 -38.30 2.54
N PRO A 173 11.75 -37.11 2.68
CA PRO A 173 10.41 -36.82 2.20
C PRO A 173 10.29 -36.79 0.67
N SER A 174 11.38 -36.87 -0.08
CA SER A 174 11.38 -36.82 -1.56
C SER A 174 10.61 -37.97 -2.22
N ASP A 175 10.43 -39.08 -1.50
CA ASP A 175 9.65 -40.23 -1.97
C ASP A 175 8.14 -39.97 -2.02
N ILE A 176 7.62 -39.04 -1.20
CA ILE A 176 6.20 -38.68 -1.15
C ILE A 176 5.92 -37.24 -1.51
N SER A 177 6.93 -36.36 -1.52
CA SER A 177 6.75 -34.91 -1.77
C SER A 177 6.08 -34.60 -3.11
N SER A 178 6.25 -35.47 -4.11
CA SER A 178 5.63 -35.34 -5.44
C SER A 178 4.09 -35.41 -5.41
N HIS A 179 3.49 -35.97 -4.37
CA HIS A 179 2.04 -36.00 -4.18
C HIS A 179 1.48 -34.72 -3.56
N TYR A 180 2.36 -33.89 -2.99
CA TYR A 180 1.98 -32.64 -2.32
C TYR A 180 2.39 -31.45 -3.17
N LYS A 181 1.54 -30.45 -3.13
CA LYS A 181 1.83 -29.13 -3.66
C LYS A 181 1.61 -28.11 -2.55
N THR A 182 2.70 -27.67 -1.92
CA THR A 182 2.63 -26.69 -0.83
C THR A 182 2.38 -25.30 -1.36
N ASP A 183 1.29 -24.68 -0.94
CA ASP A 183 0.96 -23.29 -1.25
C ASP A 183 1.44 -22.35 -0.15
N SER A 184 1.22 -22.67 1.13
CA SER A 184 1.59 -21.83 2.27
C SER A 184 1.86 -22.63 3.55
N LEU A 185 2.46 -21.96 4.55
CA LEU A 185 2.71 -22.50 5.89
C LEU A 185 1.99 -21.67 6.95
N GLU A 186 1.55 -22.33 8.03
CA GLU A 186 1.04 -21.67 9.24
C GLU A 186 2.19 -21.35 10.21
N ALA A 187 3.13 -20.54 9.76
CA ALA A 187 4.24 -20.06 10.58
C ALA A 187 4.84 -18.78 10.01
N VAL A 188 5.23 -17.86 10.87
CA VAL A 188 6.14 -16.77 10.50
C VAL A 188 7.54 -17.34 10.42
N LEU A 189 8.13 -17.36 9.23
CA LEU A 189 9.49 -17.87 9.02
C LEU A 189 10.55 -16.79 9.23
N TYR A 190 10.24 -15.55 8.89
CA TYR A 190 11.18 -14.44 8.97
C TYR A 190 10.49 -13.17 9.39
N GLU A 191 11.23 -12.34 10.13
CA GLU A 191 10.87 -10.95 10.42
C GLU A 191 11.91 -10.00 9.83
N LYS A 192 11.45 -8.91 9.21
CA LYS A 192 12.33 -7.88 8.68
C LYS A 192 11.65 -6.52 8.60
N ASP A 193 12.28 -5.53 9.21
CA ASP A 193 11.80 -4.13 9.19
C ASP A 193 10.34 -3.99 9.67
N GLY A 194 9.90 -4.88 10.58
CA GLY A 194 8.53 -4.95 11.12
C GLY A 194 7.56 -5.81 10.30
N PHE A 195 7.97 -6.31 9.16
CA PHE A 195 7.17 -7.25 8.37
C PHE A 195 7.41 -8.68 8.82
N GLU A 196 6.34 -9.47 8.81
CA GLU A 196 6.34 -10.90 9.03
C GLU A 196 6.17 -11.63 7.69
N PHE A 197 6.94 -12.69 7.50
CA PHE A 197 7.00 -13.43 6.23
C PHE A 197 6.87 -14.92 6.45
N THR A 198 6.17 -15.57 5.50
CA THR A 198 6.09 -17.03 5.42
C THR A 198 6.38 -17.52 4.01
N TYR A 199 6.48 -18.86 3.86
CA TYR A 199 6.51 -19.47 2.53
C TYR A 199 5.17 -19.32 1.82
N TYR A 200 5.22 -19.00 0.52
CA TYR A 200 4.04 -18.90 -0.33
C TYR A 200 4.40 -19.22 -1.79
N LEU A 201 3.73 -20.20 -2.39
CA LEU A 201 3.79 -20.56 -3.83
C LEU A 201 5.19 -20.55 -4.48
N GLY A 202 6.21 -21.09 -3.81
CA GLY A 202 7.59 -21.16 -4.32
C GLY A 202 8.46 -19.94 -4.01
N GLY A 203 8.04 -19.08 -3.07
CA GLY A 203 8.80 -17.92 -2.61
C GLY A 203 8.40 -17.50 -1.20
N ILE A 204 8.58 -16.24 -0.89
CA ILE A 204 8.23 -15.66 0.41
C ILE A 204 7.08 -14.67 0.23
N GLY A 205 6.06 -14.78 1.09
CA GLY A 205 4.93 -13.86 1.19
C GLY A 205 5.00 -13.01 2.45
N ALA A 206 4.70 -11.72 2.34
CA ALA A 206 4.48 -10.86 3.51
C ALA A 206 3.09 -11.16 4.08
N VAL A 207 2.99 -11.49 5.37
CA VAL A 207 1.74 -11.94 6.03
C VAL A 207 1.29 -11.01 7.14
N GLY A 208 2.16 -10.15 7.65
CA GLY A 208 1.82 -9.24 8.72
C GLY A 208 2.81 -8.08 8.85
N TYR A 209 2.43 -7.12 9.71
CA TYR A 209 3.26 -5.97 10.03
C TYR A 209 3.04 -5.52 11.47
N THR A 210 4.11 -5.54 12.26
CA THR A 210 4.12 -5.18 13.70
C THR A 210 4.47 -3.70 13.95
N GLY A 211 4.84 -2.96 12.90
CA GLY A 211 5.26 -1.57 13.01
C GLY A 211 4.11 -0.56 12.97
N ASN A 212 4.46 0.72 12.97
CA ASN A 212 3.50 1.84 12.97
C ASN A 212 3.75 2.86 11.84
N ALA A 213 4.32 2.44 10.72
CA ALA A 213 4.60 3.33 9.61
C ALA A 213 3.31 3.72 8.87
N GLU A 214 3.17 5.03 8.54
CA GLU A 214 2.07 5.50 7.69
C GLU A 214 2.20 5.07 6.22
N ARG A 215 3.40 4.62 5.82
CA ARG A 215 3.70 4.13 4.47
C ARG A 215 4.44 2.81 4.57
N LEU A 216 3.81 1.75 4.10
CA LEU A 216 4.35 0.41 4.03
C LEU A 216 5.00 0.18 2.67
N GLU A 217 6.32 0.03 2.63
CA GLU A 217 7.05 -0.37 1.43
C GLU A 217 7.41 -1.85 1.57
N ILE A 218 6.65 -2.72 0.94
CA ILE A 218 6.95 -4.17 0.92
C ILE A 218 8.36 -4.36 0.33
N PRO A 219 9.27 -5.06 1.02
CA PRO A 219 10.61 -5.28 0.51
C PRO A 219 10.62 -6.21 -0.71
N GLU A 220 11.53 -5.99 -1.67
CA GLU A 220 11.69 -6.87 -2.84
C GLU A 220 12.17 -8.28 -2.46
N SER A 221 12.80 -8.43 -1.30
CA SER A 221 13.33 -9.72 -0.81
C SER A 221 13.46 -9.76 0.70
N CYS A 222 13.30 -10.94 1.26
CA CYS A 222 13.58 -11.25 2.66
C CYS A 222 14.51 -12.47 2.72
N ASN A 223 15.54 -12.40 3.55
CA ASN A 223 16.55 -13.46 3.76
C ASN A 223 17.14 -14.08 2.47
N GLY A 224 17.26 -13.29 1.40
CA GLY A 224 17.76 -13.75 0.10
C GLY A 224 16.68 -14.27 -0.86
N TYR A 225 15.48 -14.54 -0.37
CA TYR A 225 14.33 -14.98 -1.16
C TYR A 225 13.53 -13.79 -1.68
N PRO A 226 13.00 -13.83 -2.93
CA PRO A 226 12.13 -12.79 -3.43
C PRO A 226 10.80 -12.79 -2.68
N VAL A 227 10.30 -11.60 -2.33
CA VAL A 227 8.94 -11.44 -1.82
C VAL A 227 8.00 -11.41 -3.00
N ILE A 228 7.25 -12.49 -3.19
CA ILE A 228 6.40 -12.69 -4.37
C ILE A 228 4.91 -12.51 -4.11
N SER A 229 4.52 -12.49 -2.85
CA SER A 229 3.12 -12.33 -2.46
C SER A 229 2.95 -11.43 -1.25
N ILE A 230 1.72 -10.98 -1.10
CA ILE A 230 1.22 -10.35 0.11
C ILE A 230 -0.03 -11.13 0.52
N ALA A 231 -0.01 -11.74 1.69
CA ALA A 231 -1.15 -12.49 2.19
C ALA A 231 -2.06 -11.56 3.02
N ALA A 232 -3.30 -11.44 2.62
CA ALA A 232 -4.29 -10.67 3.36
C ALA A 232 -5.24 -11.52 4.20
N GLU A 233 -5.21 -12.80 4.00
CA GLU A 233 -6.08 -13.72 4.70
C GLU A 233 -5.31 -14.61 5.65
N SER A 234 -5.13 -14.16 6.86
CA SER A 234 -5.10 -15.14 7.93
C SER A 234 -5.20 -14.50 9.30
N GLN A 235 -6.28 -13.85 9.57
CA GLN A 235 -6.67 -13.57 10.97
C GLN A 235 -6.70 -14.83 11.84
N ILE A 236 -6.66 -16.01 11.22
CA ILE A 236 -6.68 -17.29 11.93
C ILE A 236 -5.27 -17.73 12.33
N TYR A 237 -4.21 -17.36 11.58
CA TYR A 237 -2.87 -17.94 11.76
C TYR A 237 -1.77 -16.95 12.13
N TYR A 238 -1.99 -15.62 11.96
CA TYR A 238 -0.97 -14.61 12.24
C TYR A 238 -1.52 -13.52 13.17
N GLU A 239 -0.75 -13.18 14.21
CA GLU A 239 -1.17 -12.21 15.23
C GLU A 239 -1.25 -10.77 14.71
N HIS A 240 -0.51 -10.44 13.64
CA HIS A 240 -0.35 -9.09 13.13
C HIS A 240 -0.73 -9.00 11.66
N SER A 241 -2.02 -8.96 11.38
CA SER A 241 -2.48 -8.78 10.00
C SER A 241 -2.29 -7.34 9.51
N PHE A 242 -2.21 -7.14 8.19
CA PHE A 242 -2.19 -5.80 7.60
C PHE A 242 -3.46 -4.99 7.88
N GLN A 243 -4.53 -5.62 8.37
CA GLN A 243 -5.81 -4.97 8.67
C GLN A 243 -5.73 -3.98 9.83
N ASP A 244 -4.85 -4.24 10.80
CA ASP A 244 -4.74 -3.46 12.03
C ASP A 244 -3.68 -2.35 11.94
N THR A 245 -3.06 -2.19 10.77
CA THR A 245 -2.04 -1.17 10.58
C THR A 245 -2.64 0.22 10.46
N ALA A 246 -1.96 1.21 11.01
CA ALA A 246 -2.28 2.63 10.82
C ALA A 246 -1.78 3.17 9.47
N ALA A 247 -1.42 2.29 8.55
CA ALA A 247 -0.85 2.66 7.26
C ALA A 247 -1.87 3.38 6.38
N LYS A 248 -1.40 4.44 5.73
CA LYS A 248 -2.16 5.21 4.75
C LYS A 248 -1.75 4.92 3.31
N GLU A 249 -0.55 4.44 3.11
CA GLU A 249 -0.03 4.08 1.79
C GLU A 249 0.67 2.72 1.84
N LEU A 250 0.28 1.83 0.93
CA LEU A 250 0.93 0.56 0.66
C LEU A 250 1.68 0.62 -0.66
N VAL A 251 2.93 0.15 -0.69
CA VAL A 251 3.76 0.14 -1.90
C VAL A 251 4.17 -1.28 -2.23
N LEU A 252 3.73 -1.76 -3.39
CA LEU A 252 4.04 -3.08 -3.91
C LEU A 252 5.26 -3.01 -4.83
N PRO A 253 6.31 -3.83 -4.62
CA PRO A 253 7.47 -3.93 -5.49
C PRO A 253 7.15 -4.71 -6.77
N ALA A 254 8.11 -4.70 -7.72
CA ALA A 254 8.01 -5.46 -8.95
C ALA A 254 7.97 -6.99 -8.74
N THR A 255 8.45 -7.48 -7.61
CA THR A 255 8.54 -8.91 -7.31
C THR A 255 7.22 -9.53 -6.88
N VAL A 256 6.29 -8.76 -6.31
CA VAL A 256 4.96 -9.25 -5.88
C VAL A 256 4.11 -9.57 -7.11
N LYS A 257 3.80 -10.84 -7.29
CA LYS A 257 3.02 -11.38 -8.40
C LYS A 257 1.69 -11.98 -7.95
N TYR A 258 1.64 -12.39 -6.70
CA TYR A 258 0.47 -12.97 -6.09
C TYR A 258 0.00 -12.02 -5.00
N GLY A 259 -1.18 -11.56 -5.12
CA GLY A 259 -1.89 -10.86 -4.08
C GLY A 259 -2.99 -11.76 -3.65
N ILE A 260 -3.06 -12.01 -2.36
CA ILE A 260 -4.30 -12.03 -1.67
C ILE A 260 -5.36 -12.89 -2.38
N TYR A 261 -5.77 -13.90 -1.71
CA TYR A 261 -6.82 -14.82 -2.12
C TYR A 261 -7.90 -14.12 -2.93
N LEU A 262 -7.88 -14.36 -4.23
CA LEU A 262 -8.95 -14.01 -5.15
C LEU A 262 -9.93 -15.20 -5.14
N SER A 263 -10.70 -15.36 -4.06
CA SER A 263 -11.96 -16.06 -4.22
C SER A 263 -12.87 -15.16 -5.03
N ASP A 264 -13.63 -15.70 -5.95
CA ASP A 264 -14.52 -14.95 -6.85
C ASP A 264 -15.58 -14.10 -6.12
N TYR A 265 -15.58 -14.10 -4.79
CA TYR A 265 -16.58 -13.45 -3.96
C TYR A 265 -16.08 -12.38 -3.00
N GLU A 266 -14.76 -12.27 -2.72
CA GLU A 266 -14.28 -11.28 -1.75
C GLU A 266 -12.88 -10.76 -2.05
N ILE A 267 -12.82 -9.67 -2.81
CA ILE A 267 -11.61 -8.82 -2.85
C ILE A 267 -11.59 -7.98 -1.57
N ARG A 268 -11.27 -8.59 -0.43
CA ARG A 268 -11.30 -7.89 0.87
C ARG A 268 -9.95 -7.72 1.53
N SER A 269 -8.92 -7.61 0.77
CA SER A 269 -7.59 -7.89 1.25
C SER A 269 -6.86 -6.80 1.98
N PHE A 270 -7.25 -5.56 1.90
CA PHE A 270 -6.61 -4.46 2.63
C PHE A 270 -7.63 -3.64 3.39
N TYR A 271 -8.23 -4.26 4.40
CA TYR A 271 -9.22 -3.61 5.26
C TYR A 271 -8.66 -2.66 6.31
N SER A 272 -7.39 -2.25 6.23
CA SER A 272 -7.00 -1.13 7.07
C SER A 272 -7.91 0.05 6.73
N LYS A 273 -8.78 0.43 7.66
CA LYS A 273 -9.66 1.59 7.52
C LYS A 273 -8.91 2.89 7.30
N SER A 274 -7.62 2.89 7.59
CA SER A 274 -6.70 4.00 7.43
C SER A 274 -6.02 4.04 6.06
N LEU A 275 -6.02 2.94 5.28
CA LEU A 275 -5.34 2.88 3.99
C LEU A 275 -6.06 3.76 2.97
N GLU A 276 -5.34 4.78 2.48
CA GLU A 276 -5.84 5.79 1.54
C GLU A 276 -5.33 5.53 0.11
N SER A 277 -4.24 4.76 -0.06
CA SER A 277 -3.69 4.50 -1.39
C SER A 277 -2.81 3.26 -1.46
N ILE A 278 -2.83 2.61 -2.63
CA ILE A 278 -1.92 1.55 -3.04
C ILE A 278 -1.10 2.04 -4.24
N SER A 279 0.22 1.91 -4.14
CA SER A 279 1.16 2.24 -5.21
C SER A 279 1.88 0.98 -5.65
N VAL A 280 2.01 0.78 -6.96
CA VAL A 280 2.69 -0.37 -7.56
C VAL A 280 3.90 0.09 -8.35
N ASP A 281 5.03 -0.63 -8.23
CA ASP A 281 6.22 -0.39 -9.06
C ASP A 281 5.87 -0.53 -10.55
N GLU A 282 6.35 0.39 -11.39
CA GLU A 282 6.02 0.43 -12.83
C GLU A 282 6.46 -0.84 -13.60
N ASN A 283 7.43 -1.59 -13.06
CA ASN A 283 7.93 -2.82 -13.64
C ASN A 283 7.23 -4.08 -13.11
N ASN A 284 6.24 -3.93 -12.23
CA ASN A 284 5.48 -5.07 -11.78
C ASN A 284 4.75 -5.71 -12.96
N PRO A 285 4.90 -7.04 -13.19
CA PRO A 285 4.35 -7.69 -14.38
C PRO A 285 2.85 -7.98 -14.31
N VAL A 286 2.26 -7.99 -13.09
CA VAL A 286 0.89 -8.44 -12.84
C VAL A 286 -0.04 -7.31 -12.45
N PHE A 287 0.46 -6.40 -11.60
CA PHE A 287 -0.31 -5.33 -11.01
C PHE A 287 0.05 -3.96 -11.55
N ALA A 288 -0.90 -3.06 -11.47
CA ALA A 288 -0.74 -1.62 -11.70
C ALA A 288 -1.55 -0.85 -10.66
N SER A 289 -1.24 0.42 -10.47
CA SER A 289 -2.06 1.30 -9.64
C SER A 289 -2.44 2.57 -10.39
N TYR A 290 -3.64 3.05 -10.14
CA TYR A 290 -4.14 4.32 -10.63
C TYR A 290 -5.05 4.94 -9.58
N ASP A 291 -4.83 6.20 -9.28
CA ASP A 291 -5.58 6.98 -8.26
C ASP A 291 -5.66 6.28 -6.90
N GLY A 292 -4.58 5.59 -6.50
CA GLY A 292 -4.50 4.85 -5.24
C GLY A 292 -5.16 3.48 -5.23
N ILE A 293 -5.74 3.03 -6.34
CA ILE A 293 -6.45 1.76 -6.48
C ILE A 293 -5.54 0.72 -7.12
N LEU A 294 -5.66 -0.54 -6.68
CA LEU A 294 -4.93 -1.68 -7.24
C LEU A 294 -5.72 -2.31 -8.39
N TYR A 295 -5.08 -2.37 -9.54
CA TYR A 295 -5.62 -2.98 -10.78
C TYR A 295 -4.77 -4.14 -11.27
N SER A 296 -5.36 -4.95 -12.18
CA SER A 296 -4.57 -5.76 -13.11
C SER A 296 -3.65 -4.89 -13.95
N LYS A 297 -2.55 -5.45 -14.47
CA LYS A 297 -1.53 -4.70 -15.24
C LYS A 297 -2.11 -3.97 -16.45
N ASP A 298 -3.11 -4.54 -17.08
CA ASP A 298 -3.83 -3.97 -18.23
C ASP A 298 -5.02 -3.07 -17.86
N TYR A 299 -5.25 -2.86 -16.56
CA TYR A 299 -6.38 -2.09 -16.01
C TYR A 299 -7.77 -2.67 -16.30
N SER A 300 -7.87 -3.92 -16.73
CA SER A 300 -9.15 -4.55 -17.01
C SER A 300 -9.94 -4.98 -15.77
N ARG A 301 -9.26 -5.13 -14.63
CA ARG A 301 -9.85 -5.56 -13.36
C ARG A 301 -9.36 -4.72 -12.19
N ILE A 302 -10.24 -4.39 -11.26
CA ILE A 302 -9.90 -3.84 -9.95
C ILE A 302 -9.67 -5.00 -8.99
N TYR A 303 -8.53 -4.99 -8.28
CA TYR A 303 -8.22 -5.97 -7.25
C TYR A 303 -8.49 -5.45 -5.85
N SER A 304 -8.25 -4.18 -5.58
CA SER A 304 -8.51 -3.61 -4.26
C SER A 304 -8.71 -2.10 -4.32
N VAL A 305 -9.70 -1.60 -3.61
CA VAL A 305 -9.93 -0.19 -3.34
C VAL A 305 -9.68 0.05 -1.85
N PRO A 306 -8.74 0.94 -1.47
CA PRO A 306 -8.44 1.21 -0.07
C PRO A 306 -9.66 1.73 0.70
N ALA A 307 -9.91 1.16 1.89
CA ALA A 307 -11.10 1.50 2.69
C ALA A 307 -11.07 2.92 3.28
N GLY A 308 -9.88 3.53 3.40
CA GLY A 308 -9.69 4.91 3.86
C GLY A 308 -9.89 5.97 2.79
N ILE A 309 -10.06 5.58 1.52
CA ILE A 309 -10.18 6.51 0.41
C ILE A 309 -11.51 7.28 0.46
N SER A 310 -11.44 8.60 0.25
CA SER A 310 -12.63 9.46 0.27
C SER A 310 -13.10 9.90 -1.11
N GLU A 311 -12.22 9.86 -2.10
CA GLU A 311 -12.50 10.21 -3.50
C GLU A 311 -11.81 9.20 -4.41
N VAL A 312 -12.53 8.69 -5.40
CA VAL A 312 -12.08 7.67 -6.35
C VAL A 312 -12.39 8.09 -7.76
N THR A 313 -11.38 8.00 -8.63
CA THR A 313 -11.54 8.06 -10.09
C THR A 313 -11.17 6.71 -10.69
N LEU A 314 -12.15 5.99 -11.23
CA LEU A 314 -11.92 4.69 -11.84
C LEU A 314 -11.31 4.81 -13.24
N LYS A 315 -10.44 3.88 -13.60
CA LYS A 315 -10.11 3.63 -15.00
C LYS A 315 -11.34 3.13 -15.76
N PRO A 316 -11.42 3.37 -17.08
CA PRO A 316 -12.50 2.80 -17.88
C PRO A 316 -12.47 1.27 -17.82
N MET A 317 -13.64 0.69 -17.58
CA MET A 317 -13.87 -0.75 -17.55
C MET A 317 -15.08 -1.02 -18.42
N GLU A 318 -15.10 -2.11 -19.18
CA GLU A 318 -16.26 -2.44 -19.98
C GLU A 318 -17.51 -2.62 -19.11
N ILE A 319 -17.35 -3.38 -18.03
CA ILE A 319 -18.36 -3.65 -17.02
C ILE A 319 -17.77 -3.36 -15.64
N LEU A 320 -18.49 -2.62 -14.82
CA LEU A 320 -18.23 -2.55 -13.39
C LEU A 320 -18.99 -3.69 -12.73
N GLU A 321 -18.26 -4.76 -12.41
CA GLU A 321 -18.82 -6.02 -11.94
C GLU A 321 -19.39 -5.89 -10.52
N LYS A 322 -20.25 -6.83 -10.14
CA LYS A 322 -20.79 -7.00 -8.79
C LYS A 322 -19.68 -7.00 -7.73
N ASN A 323 -19.94 -6.38 -6.59
CA ASN A 323 -19.03 -6.30 -5.44
C ASN A 323 -17.68 -5.59 -5.71
N THR A 324 -17.56 -4.78 -6.75
CA THR A 324 -16.29 -4.07 -7.07
C THR A 324 -15.95 -3.00 -6.05
N LEU A 325 -16.91 -2.21 -5.58
CA LEU A 325 -16.75 -1.19 -4.54
C LEU A 325 -17.70 -1.49 -3.38
N THR A 326 -17.21 -2.21 -2.38
CA THR A 326 -18.05 -2.70 -1.28
C THR A 326 -17.56 -2.20 0.08
N ASN A 327 -18.47 -1.77 0.95
CA ASN A 327 -18.18 -1.40 2.34
C ASN A 327 -17.14 -0.26 2.49
N LEU A 328 -17.07 0.65 1.52
CA LEU A 328 -16.15 1.80 1.53
C LEU A 328 -16.77 2.94 2.36
N SER A 329 -16.68 2.82 3.67
CA SER A 329 -17.33 3.76 4.61
C SER A 329 -16.80 5.20 4.54
N ASN A 330 -15.61 5.42 3.99
CA ASN A 330 -15.04 6.77 3.82
C ASN A 330 -15.31 7.38 2.45
N LEU A 331 -15.79 6.60 1.48
CA LEU A 331 -16.00 7.07 0.10
C LEU A 331 -17.13 8.09 0.03
N ARG A 332 -16.81 9.30 -0.46
CA ARG A 332 -17.75 10.41 -0.65
C ARG A 332 -17.97 10.76 -2.11
N ILE A 333 -16.92 10.63 -2.93
CA ILE A 333 -16.95 11.01 -4.34
C ILE A 333 -16.46 9.84 -5.18
N LEU A 334 -17.32 9.36 -6.05
CA LEU A 334 -16.99 8.33 -7.03
C LEU A 334 -17.07 8.90 -8.44
N LYS A 335 -15.98 8.78 -9.20
CA LYS A 335 -15.93 9.14 -10.63
C LYS A 335 -15.74 7.85 -11.44
N ILE A 336 -16.78 7.44 -12.15
CA ILE A 336 -16.73 6.28 -13.05
C ILE A 336 -15.93 6.66 -14.29
N GLY A 337 -15.03 5.78 -14.74
CA GLY A 337 -14.12 6.03 -15.86
C GLY A 337 -14.84 6.16 -17.20
N GLU A 338 -14.40 7.15 -17.99
CA GLU A 338 -14.88 7.34 -19.36
C GLU A 338 -14.61 6.08 -20.21
N GLY A 339 -15.66 5.50 -20.80
CA GLY A 339 -15.57 4.26 -21.57
C GLY A 339 -16.25 3.06 -20.89
N THR A 340 -16.57 3.13 -19.60
CA THR A 340 -17.40 2.14 -18.89
C THR A 340 -18.75 2.07 -19.55
N LYS A 341 -19.28 0.85 -19.79
CA LYS A 341 -20.55 0.61 -20.48
C LYS A 341 -21.67 0.19 -19.55
N GLU A 342 -21.35 -0.57 -18.55
CA GLU A 342 -22.35 -1.21 -17.68
C GLU A 342 -21.94 -1.12 -16.20
N LEU A 343 -22.93 -0.89 -15.35
CA LEU A 343 -22.83 -1.03 -13.90
C LEU A 343 -23.77 -2.17 -13.50
N GLU A 344 -23.19 -3.26 -13.01
CA GLU A 344 -23.95 -4.43 -12.56
C GLU A 344 -24.69 -4.18 -11.23
N GLU A 345 -25.57 -5.08 -10.87
CA GLU A 345 -26.17 -5.16 -9.54
C GLU A 345 -25.08 -5.27 -8.47
N ASP A 346 -25.22 -4.52 -7.36
CA ASP A 346 -24.26 -4.47 -6.25
C ASP A 346 -22.83 -4.08 -6.66
N ALA A 347 -22.64 -3.45 -7.81
CA ALA A 347 -21.32 -2.98 -8.25
C ALA A 347 -20.71 -1.98 -7.25
N ILE A 348 -21.56 -1.17 -6.63
CA ILE A 348 -21.23 -0.24 -5.54
C ILE A 348 -22.18 -0.57 -4.39
N GLU A 349 -21.62 -1.18 -3.32
CA GLU A 349 -22.43 -1.70 -2.23
C GLU A 349 -22.00 -1.15 -0.88
N ASN A 350 -22.97 -0.78 -0.02
CA ASN A 350 -22.73 -0.35 1.37
C ASN A 350 -21.70 0.79 1.51
N CYS A 351 -21.70 1.74 0.58
CA CYS A 351 -20.87 2.96 0.66
C CYS A 351 -21.66 4.05 1.40
N GLU A 352 -21.75 3.94 2.72
CA GLU A 352 -22.69 4.69 3.59
C GLU A 352 -22.54 6.21 3.56
N HIS A 353 -21.38 6.74 3.13
CA HIS A 353 -21.10 8.17 3.09
C HIS A 353 -20.97 8.72 1.66
N LEU A 354 -21.44 7.99 0.65
CA LEU A 354 -21.40 8.41 -0.74
C LEU A 354 -22.25 9.68 -0.95
N GLU A 355 -21.62 10.76 -1.40
CA GLU A 355 -22.25 12.08 -1.58
C GLU A 355 -22.41 12.43 -3.07
N LYS A 356 -21.46 12.03 -3.92
CA LYS A 356 -21.39 12.43 -5.32
C LYS A 356 -20.92 11.27 -6.19
N VAL A 357 -21.62 11.07 -7.31
CA VAL A 357 -21.25 10.08 -8.31
C VAL A 357 -21.24 10.69 -9.69
N TYR A 358 -20.10 10.65 -10.38
CA TYR A 358 -20.03 10.95 -11.80
C TYR A 358 -20.27 9.68 -12.63
N ILE A 359 -21.23 9.75 -13.52
CA ILE A 359 -21.57 8.68 -14.47
C ILE A 359 -21.37 9.23 -15.89
N PRO A 360 -20.36 8.73 -16.64
CA PRO A 360 -20.06 9.24 -17.97
C PRO A 360 -21.10 8.79 -19.01
N ASP A 361 -21.16 9.53 -20.13
CA ASP A 361 -22.08 9.24 -21.23
C ASP A 361 -21.84 7.90 -21.91
N SER A 362 -20.68 7.31 -21.69
CA SER A 362 -20.35 5.96 -22.18
C SER A 362 -21.12 4.85 -21.50
N VAL A 363 -21.63 5.10 -20.28
CA VAL A 363 -22.48 4.14 -19.56
C VAL A 363 -23.86 4.10 -20.21
N THR A 364 -24.25 2.91 -20.67
CA THR A 364 -25.53 2.66 -21.33
C THR A 364 -26.48 1.85 -20.48
N THR A 365 -25.96 1.09 -19.52
CA THR A 365 -26.72 0.19 -18.65
C THR A 365 -26.33 0.42 -17.18
N ILE A 366 -27.33 0.63 -16.33
CA ILE A 366 -27.16 0.71 -14.88
C ILE A 366 -28.24 -0.22 -14.28
N ALA A 367 -27.81 -1.22 -13.53
CA ALA A 367 -28.72 -2.17 -12.92
C ALA A 367 -29.70 -1.46 -11.97
N TYR A 368 -30.98 -1.67 -12.24
CA TYR A 368 -32.08 -1.24 -11.38
C TYR A 368 -33.34 -2.02 -11.74
N GLU A 369 -33.73 -2.96 -10.90
CA GLU A 369 -34.94 -3.75 -11.04
C GLU A 369 -35.68 -3.82 -9.70
N GLU A 370 -37.01 -3.66 -9.75
CA GLU A 370 -37.88 -3.89 -8.61
C GLU A 370 -38.71 -5.16 -8.87
N ASN A 371 -38.52 -6.17 -8.02
CA ASN A 371 -39.24 -7.44 -8.16
C ASN A 371 -39.72 -7.95 -6.79
N ASN A 372 -41.02 -8.16 -6.65
CA ASN A 372 -41.65 -8.68 -5.43
C ASN A 372 -41.29 -7.92 -4.14
N GLY A 373 -41.08 -6.58 -4.22
CA GLY A 373 -40.73 -5.74 -3.11
C GLY A 373 -39.22 -5.70 -2.76
N ASN A 374 -38.40 -6.41 -3.54
CA ASN A 374 -36.95 -6.32 -3.49
C ASN A 374 -36.43 -5.38 -4.58
N VAL A 375 -35.41 -4.61 -4.28
CA VAL A 375 -34.71 -3.75 -5.24
C VAL A 375 -33.35 -4.36 -5.50
N TYR A 376 -33.05 -4.59 -6.77
CA TYR A 376 -31.76 -5.05 -7.28
C TYR A 376 -31.13 -3.90 -8.05
N GLU A 377 -30.06 -3.32 -7.54
CA GLU A 377 -29.53 -2.09 -8.11
C GLU A 377 -27.99 -1.98 -7.99
N ALA A 378 -27.39 -1.15 -8.84
CA ALA A 378 -25.96 -0.95 -8.88
C ALA A 378 -25.41 -0.30 -7.60
N PHE A 379 -26.20 0.53 -6.90
CA PHE A 379 -25.81 1.28 -5.69
C PHE A 379 -26.55 0.78 -4.44
N ASN A 380 -26.51 -0.52 -4.22
CA ASN A 380 -27.21 -1.15 -3.10
C ASN A 380 -26.63 -0.73 -1.74
N GLY A 381 -27.49 -0.45 -0.75
CA GLY A 381 -27.04 -0.03 0.58
C GLY A 381 -26.33 1.34 0.65
N CYS A 382 -26.29 2.09 -0.47
CA CYS A 382 -25.77 3.45 -0.50
C CYS A 382 -26.86 4.48 -0.07
N PRO A 383 -26.48 5.71 0.36
CA PRO A 383 -27.44 6.74 0.72
C PRO A 383 -28.42 7.07 -0.40
N ASN A 384 -29.70 7.28 -0.07
CA ASN A 384 -30.74 7.63 -1.06
C ASN A 384 -30.74 9.13 -1.44
N ASN A 385 -29.68 9.87 -1.16
CA ASN A 385 -29.60 11.33 -1.38
C ASN A 385 -28.27 11.79 -2.00
N PHE A 386 -27.43 10.86 -2.49
CA PHE A 386 -26.23 11.29 -3.22
C PHE A 386 -26.61 12.01 -4.53
N VAL A 387 -25.72 12.90 -4.98
CA VAL A 387 -25.92 13.67 -6.22
C VAL A 387 -25.26 12.91 -7.39
N VAL A 388 -26.05 12.64 -8.42
CA VAL A 388 -25.56 12.09 -9.68
C VAL A 388 -25.13 13.25 -10.58
N TYR A 389 -23.92 13.16 -11.11
CA TYR A 389 -23.40 14.07 -12.14
C TYR A 389 -23.39 13.32 -13.47
N ALA A 390 -24.32 13.68 -14.35
CA ALA A 390 -24.52 13.01 -15.64
C ALA A 390 -25.10 13.98 -16.65
N SER A 391 -24.81 13.78 -17.94
CA SER A 391 -25.34 14.61 -19.02
C SER A 391 -26.84 14.40 -19.20
N ALA A 392 -27.53 15.43 -19.65
CA ALA A 392 -28.93 15.34 -20.00
C ALA A 392 -29.17 14.28 -21.09
N GLY A 393 -30.17 13.42 -20.92
CA GLY A 393 -30.50 12.31 -21.82
C GLY A 393 -29.65 11.05 -21.64
N SER A 394 -28.67 11.02 -20.72
CA SER A 394 -27.83 9.87 -20.46
C SER A 394 -28.52 8.80 -19.58
N ALA A 395 -27.93 7.61 -19.53
CA ALA A 395 -28.38 6.54 -18.62
C ALA A 395 -28.26 6.96 -17.15
N GLY A 396 -27.24 7.79 -16.80
CA GLY A 396 -27.06 8.33 -15.46
C GLY A 396 -28.20 9.26 -15.04
N GLU A 397 -28.65 10.15 -15.92
CA GLU A 397 -29.82 11.00 -15.65
C GLU A 397 -31.09 10.14 -15.48
N ALA A 398 -31.29 9.16 -16.38
CA ALA A 398 -32.44 8.26 -16.31
C ALA A 398 -32.47 7.45 -14.99
N TYR A 399 -31.33 6.96 -14.55
CA TYR A 399 -31.16 6.29 -13.25
C TYR A 399 -31.49 7.21 -12.08
N ALA A 400 -30.91 8.42 -12.07
CA ALA A 400 -31.16 9.40 -11.02
C ALA A 400 -32.65 9.73 -10.90
N LYS A 401 -33.33 9.94 -12.03
CA LYS A 401 -34.78 10.18 -12.08
C LYS A 401 -35.58 8.99 -11.55
N LYS A 402 -35.21 7.78 -11.90
CA LYS A 402 -35.89 6.55 -11.45
C LYS A 402 -35.78 6.36 -9.94
N LYS A 403 -34.60 6.69 -9.36
CA LYS A 403 -34.33 6.63 -7.92
C LYS A 403 -34.79 7.87 -7.14
N GLY A 404 -35.24 8.94 -7.79
CA GLY A 404 -35.57 10.21 -7.14
C GLY A 404 -34.35 10.99 -6.62
N LEU A 405 -33.16 10.75 -7.19
CA LEU A 405 -31.91 11.43 -6.85
C LEU A 405 -31.77 12.76 -7.59
N THR A 406 -31.01 13.69 -7.02
CA THR A 406 -30.64 14.93 -7.72
C THR A 406 -29.63 14.62 -8.81
N CYS A 407 -29.92 15.08 -10.06
CA CYS A 407 -28.98 15.03 -11.17
C CYS A 407 -28.47 16.43 -11.49
N LYS A 408 -27.15 16.58 -11.73
CA LYS A 408 -26.49 17.84 -12.08
C LYS A 408 -25.58 17.66 -13.29
N ASP A 409 -25.26 18.80 -13.96
CA ASP A 409 -24.29 18.83 -15.06
C ASP A 409 -22.91 18.35 -14.55
N PRO A 410 -22.24 17.41 -15.25
CA PRO A 410 -20.88 16.96 -14.89
C PRO A 410 -19.87 18.08 -14.71
N LYS A 411 -20.00 19.18 -15.46
CA LYS A 411 -19.14 20.35 -15.36
C LYS A 411 -19.14 21.01 -13.97
N GLU A 412 -20.16 20.79 -13.16
CA GLU A 412 -20.19 21.26 -11.77
C GLU A 412 -19.27 20.46 -10.83
N LEU A 413 -18.87 19.25 -11.22
CA LEU A 413 -18.01 18.39 -10.42
C LEU A 413 -16.52 18.54 -10.76
N PHE A 414 -16.19 18.75 -12.03
CA PHE A 414 -14.81 18.74 -12.50
C PHE A 414 -14.14 20.12 -12.31
N PRO A 415 -12.82 20.16 -12.05
CA PRO A 415 -12.08 21.42 -12.01
C PRO A 415 -12.07 22.09 -13.39
N ALA A 416 -11.98 23.40 -13.40
CA ALA A 416 -11.77 24.17 -14.63
C ALA A 416 -10.37 23.91 -15.21
N ASP A 417 -10.18 24.18 -16.51
CA ASP A 417 -8.90 24.10 -17.18
C ASP A 417 -8.08 25.38 -16.95
N TYR A 418 -6.95 25.25 -16.26
CA TYR A 418 -6.00 26.33 -15.97
C TYR A 418 -4.77 26.34 -16.89
N SER A 419 -4.70 25.49 -17.90
CA SER A 419 -3.50 25.34 -18.76
C SER A 419 -3.02 26.68 -19.34
N LYS A 420 -3.93 27.54 -19.77
CA LYS A 420 -3.60 28.89 -20.30
C LYS A 420 -2.99 29.80 -19.24
N ILE A 421 -3.47 29.74 -17.98
CA ILE A 421 -2.89 30.51 -16.87
C ILE A 421 -1.48 29.95 -16.56
N ASP A 422 -1.31 28.66 -16.54
CA ASP A 422 -0.01 28.02 -16.24
C ASP A 422 1.04 28.31 -17.32
N GLU A 423 0.62 28.45 -18.57
CA GLU A 423 1.50 28.88 -19.65
C GLU A 423 1.88 30.36 -19.52
N LEU A 424 0.93 31.25 -19.23
CA LEU A 424 1.20 32.64 -19.00
C LEU A 424 2.12 32.89 -17.81
N LEU A 425 1.95 32.14 -16.70
CA LEU A 425 2.82 32.22 -15.53
C LEU A 425 4.27 31.81 -15.81
N LYS A 426 4.52 31.00 -16.84
CA LYS A 426 5.87 30.67 -17.31
C LYS A 426 6.56 31.83 -18.01
N THR A 427 5.77 32.78 -18.55
CA THR A 427 6.29 33.97 -19.27
C THR A 427 6.51 35.18 -18.34
N VAL A 428 6.03 35.09 -17.09
CA VAL A 428 6.26 36.12 -16.08
C VAL A 428 7.75 36.21 -15.74
N PRO A 429 8.37 37.42 -15.81
CA PRO A 429 9.76 37.60 -15.42
C PRO A 429 10.02 37.13 -13.99
N ASP A 430 11.22 36.55 -13.73
CA ASP A 430 11.64 36.19 -12.37
C ASP A 430 11.62 37.42 -11.45
N ASP A 431 11.32 37.20 -10.16
CA ASP A 431 11.34 38.28 -9.14
C ASP A 431 12.63 39.14 -9.18
N SER A 432 13.76 38.51 -9.60
CA SER A 432 15.06 39.20 -9.74
C SER A 432 15.15 40.12 -10.95
N ASP A 433 14.24 40.02 -11.89
CA ASP A 433 14.20 40.85 -13.11
C ASP A 433 13.09 41.90 -13.08
N LEU A 434 12.15 41.81 -12.11
CA LEU A 434 11.05 42.77 -11.99
C LEU A 434 11.50 44.21 -11.68
N TYR A 435 12.71 44.42 -11.17
CA TYR A 435 13.25 45.77 -10.94
C TYR A 435 13.45 46.58 -12.22
N ARG A 436 13.49 45.91 -13.37
CA ARG A 436 13.62 46.57 -14.69
C ARG A 436 12.34 47.25 -15.15
N TYR A 437 11.24 46.98 -14.50
CA TYR A 437 9.92 47.52 -14.87
C TYR A 437 9.45 48.60 -13.88
N THR A 438 8.50 49.42 -14.29
CA THR A 438 7.92 50.46 -13.43
C THR A 438 7.17 49.81 -12.26
N PRO A 439 7.19 50.45 -11.05
CA PRO A 439 6.51 49.91 -9.87
C PRO A 439 5.02 49.66 -10.11
N ASP A 440 4.36 50.55 -10.84
CA ASP A 440 2.93 50.45 -11.10
C ASP A 440 2.58 49.28 -12.01
N SER A 441 3.36 49.05 -13.07
CA SER A 441 3.16 47.90 -13.96
C SER A 441 3.43 46.56 -13.25
N VAL A 442 4.42 46.52 -12.34
CA VAL A 442 4.71 45.35 -11.48
C VAL A 442 3.60 45.13 -10.46
N SER A 443 2.99 46.21 -9.90
CA SER A 443 1.86 46.08 -8.98
C SER A 443 0.65 45.45 -9.68
N CYS A 444 0.30 45.92 -10.85
CA CYS A 444 -0.79 45.37 -11.67
C CYS A 444 -0.57 43.88 -11.99
N LEU A 445 0.67 43.48 -12.31
CA LEU A 445 0.99 42.08 -12.54
C LEU A 445 0.82 41.20 -11.27
N LYS A 446 1.28 41.68 -10.12
CA LYS A 446 1.13 40.98 -8.85
C LYS A 446 -0.33 40.85 -8.45
N GLU A 447 -1.12 41.86 -8.64
CA GLU A 447 -2.56 41.85 -8.38
C GLU A 447 -3.28 40.85 -9.29
N ALA A 448 -2.94 40.79 -10.57
CA ALA A 448 -3.49 39.80 -11.50
C ALA A 448 -3.13 38.36 -11.10
N ILE A 449 -1.90 38.12 -10.61
CA ILE A 449 -1.47 36.82 -10.12
C ILE A 449 -2.19 36.44 -8.81
N GLN A 450 -2.38 37.39 -7.90
CA GLN A 450 -3.09 37.17 -6.64
C GLN A 450 -4.59 36.89 -6.83
N ALA A 451 -5.18 37.45 -7.90
CA ALA A 451 -6.58 37.24 -8.24
C ALA A 451 -6.90 35.85 -8.83
N ILE A 452 -5.89 35.03 -9.10
CA ILE A 452 -6.10 33.68 -9.63
C ILE A 452 -6.70 32.78 -8.55
N ASN A 453 -7.99 32.45 -8.73
CA ASN A 453 -8.67 31.47 -7.91
C ASN A 453 -8.54 30.07 -8.56
N ARG A 454 -7.93 29.12 -7.87
CA ARG A 454 -7.68 27.76 -8.34
C ARG A 454 -8.80 26.77 -7.99
N ASP A 455 -9.88 27.23 -7.35
CA ASP A 455 -10.98 26.39 -6.87
C ASP A 455 -12.22 26.43 -7.80
N CYS A 456 -12.09 26.99 -9.03
CA CYS A 456 -13.18 27.03 -10.00
C CYS A 456 -13.44 25.65 -10.59
N THR A 457 -14.73 25.36 -10.83
CA THR A 457 -15.17 24.15 -11.55
C THR A 457 -15.22 24.38 -13.06
N ALA A 458 -15.34 23.30 -13.84
CA ALA A 458 -15.49 23.40 -15.30
C ALA A 458 -16.73 24.21 -15.72
N ALA A 459 -17.78 24.27 -14.90
CA ALA A 459 -18.93 25.17 -15.10
C ALA A 459 -18.55 26.65 -14.97
N GLN A 460 -17.44 26.94 -14.32
CA GLN A 460 -16.91 28.31 -14.12
C GLN A 460 -15.71 28.60 -15.02
N GLN A 461 -15.53 27.87 -16.12
CA GLN A 461 -14.40 28.04 -17.04
C GLN A 461 -14.29 29.48 -17.56
N ASN A 462 -15.41 30.15 -17.80
CA ASN A 462 -15.44 31.55 -18.22
C ASN A 462 -14.73 32.49 -17.21
N LEU A 463 -14.81 32.22 -15.91
CA LEU A 463 -14.09 33.00 -14.89
C LEU A 463 -12.58 32.76 -14.97
N VAL A 464 -12.17 31.50 -15.22
CA VAL A 464 -10.76 31.15 -15.42
C VAL A 464 -10.20 31.80 -16.68
N ASP A 465 -10.97 31.81 -17.75
CA ASP A 465 -10.59 32.49 -19.00
C ASP A 465 -10.44 33.99 -18.82
N GLU A 466 -11.30 34.63 -17.99
CA GLU A 466 -11.18 36.02 -17.63
C GLU A 466 -9.92 36.32 -16.79
N MET A 467 -9.62 35.47 -15.81
CA MET A 467 -8.37 35.56 -15.03
C MET A 467 -7.14 35.40 -15.94
N ALA A 468 -7.17 34.46 -16.90
CA ALA A 468 -6.11 34.30 -17.90
C ALA A 468 -5.92 35.57 -18.75
N LYS A 469 -7.01 36.18 -19.22
CA LYS A 469 -7.00 37.43 -19.98
C LYS A 469 -6.45 38.61 -19.18
N ASN A 470 -6.83 38.70 -17.90
CA ASN A 470 -6.33 39.73 -17.00
C ASN A 470 -4.83 39.58 -16.76
N LEU A 471 -4.35 38.36 -16.52
CA LEU A 471 -2.93 38.06 -16.37
C LEU A 471 -2.16 38.37 -17.67
N GLU A 472 -2.65 37.96 -18.82
CA GLU A 472 -2.04 38.25 -20.12
C GLU A 472 -1.95 39.77 -20.37
N THR A 473 -2.99 40.50 -19.99
CA THR A 473 -3.02 41.96 -20.10
C THR A 473 -2.00 42.61 -19.19
N ALA A 474 -1.87 42.14 -17.96
CA ALA A 474 -0.89 42.66 -17.01
C ALA A 474 0.54 42.36 -17.45
N ILE A 475 0.80 41.17 -18.03
CA ILE A 475 2.11 40.83 -18.61
C ILE A 475 2.45 41.75 -19.78
N LYS A 476 1.50 41.99 -20.70
CA LYS A 476 1.69 42.89 -21.85
C LYS A 476 1.89 44.35 -21.45
N LYS A 477 1.40 44.77 -20.29
CA LYS A 477 1.53 46.13 -19.75
C LYS A 477 2.77 46.34 -18.88
N LEU A 478 3.68 45.36 -18.81
CA LEU A 478 4.96 45.56 -18.14
C LEU A 478 5.79 46.63 -18.88
N GLU A 479 5.98 47.77 -18.25
CA GLU A 479 6.73 48.92 -18.79
C GLU A 479 8.15 48.91 -18.23
N VAL A 480 9.13 48.92 -19.14
CA VAL A 480 10.55 49.02 -18.77
C VAL A 480 10.82 50.41 -18.22
N ARG A 481 11.52 50.51 -17.09
CA ARG A 481 11.94 51.81 -16.54
C ARG A 481 12.77 52.57 -17.56
N PRO A 482 12.54 53.88 -17.76
CA PRO A 482 13.42 54.69 -18.57
C PRO A 482 14.86 54.61 -18.05
N THR A 483 15.79 54.28 -18.92
CA THR A 483 17.22 54.38 -18.62
C THR A 483 17.55 55.86 -18.48
N VAL A 484 17.86 56.32 -17.26
CA VAL A 484 18.47 57.63 -17.07
C VAL A 484 19.86 57.57 -17.72
N PRO A 485 20.21 58.45 -18.66
CA PRO A 485 21.57 58.50 -19.18
C PRO A 485 22.54 58.81 -18.02
N ASP A 486 23.53 58.01 -17.88
CA ASP A 486 24.62 58.19 -16.92
C ASP A 486 25.38 59.47 -17.28
N THR A 487 25.16 60.55 -16.54
CA THR A 487 26.00 61.73 -16.60
C THR A 487 26.67 61.88 -15.26
N ASN A 488 27.99 61.71 -15.35
CA ASN A 488 29.05 62.16 -14.46
C ASN A 488 29.60 61.22 -13.37
N GLU A 489 30.80 60.90 -13.69
CA GLU A 489 31.93 60.56 -12.81
C GLU A 489 32.09 61.49 -11.62
N THR A 490 32.81 60.93 -10.62
CA THR A 490 33.55 61.53 -9.53
C THR A 490 32.76 62.06 -8.33
N GLU A 491 32.90 61.35 -7.25
CA GLU A 491 33.81 61.64 -6.10
C GLU A 491 33.52 60.69 -4.94
N LYS A 492 34.63 60.13 -4.46
CA LYS A 492 34.73 59.47 -3.17
C LYS A 492 34.98 60.57 -2.12
N PRO A 493 34.36 60.52 -0.97
CA PRO A 493 35.20 60.51 0.25
C PRO A 493 34.78 59.45 1.30
N GLN A 494 35.77 59.12 2.03
CA GLN A 494 35.90 58.23 3.18
C GLN A 494 35.44 58.92 4.48
N PRO A 495 35.59 58.27 5.66
CA PRO A 495 34.53 58.12 6.66
C PRO A 495 34.81 59.00 7.88
N ASP A 496 33.83 59.06 8.79
CA ASP A 496 34.11 59.16 10.26
C ASP A 496 32.81 59.17 11.09
N THR A 497 32.75 58.29 11.96
CA THR A 497 32.75 58.28 13.45
C THR A 497 31.53 58.78 14.21
N GLU A 498 31.13 57.91 15.09
CA GLU A 498 30.71 58.07 16.50
C GLU A 498 29.25 58.34 16.87
N THR A 499 28.78 57.39 17.67
CA THR A 499 27.75 57.40 18.71
C THR A 499 27.81 58.59 19.69
N PRO A 500 26.90 58.86 20.67
CA PRO A 500 26.05 57.88 21.41
C PRO A 500 24.70 58.40 22.00
N GLU A 501 23.97 57.45 22.58
CA GLU A 501 23.14 57.51 23.83
C GLU A 501 22.00 58.55 24.02
N THR A 502 20.86 58.22 24.49
CA THR A 502 20.22 57.68 25.68
C THR A 502 18.75 58.17 25.83
N HIS A 503 17.91 57.40 26.33
CA HIS A 503 17.00 57.47 27.47
C HIS A 503 15.56 56.94 27.22
N VAL A 504 15.21 56.02 28.03
CA VAL A 504 13.90 55.52 28.47
C VAL A 504 13.37 56.57 29.50
N PRO A 505 12.10 56.63 29.96
CA PRO A 505 10.99 55.62 29.97
C PRO A 505 9.59 56.23 29.73
N ASP A 506 8.51 55.53 29.63
CA ASP A 506 7.58 55.07 30.68
C ASP A 506 6.22 54.59 30.15
N GLN A 507 5.72 53.63 30.78
CA GLN A 507 4.42 52.98 30.94
C GLN A 507 3.16 53.57 30.31
N SER A 508 2.35 52.70 29.71
CA SER A 508 1.01 52.39 30.20
C SER A 508 0.38 51.20 29.42
N GLY A 509 -0.29 50.33 30.15
CA GLY A 509 -0.80 49.08 29.65
C GLY A 509 -2.06 49.19 28.78
N ASN A 510 -2.22 48.21 27.95
CA ASN A 510 -3.54 47.69 27.58
C ASN A 510 -3.45 46.25 27.13
N THR A 511 -4.33 45.44 27.68
CA THR A 511 -4.57 44.03 27.35
C THR A 511 -5.00 43.84 25.91
N GLU A 512 -4.18 43.14 25.10
CA GLU A 512 -4.59 42.60 23.81
C GLU A 512 -4.43 41.07 23.78
N THR A 513 -5.48 40.42 23.33
CA THR A 513 -5.62 39.01 22.99
C THR A 513 -4.49 38.48 22.10
N PRO A 514 -4.08 37.22 22.22
CA PRO A 514 -2.89 36.73 21.52
C PRO A 514 -3.12 36.57 20.02
N LYS A 515 -2.42 37.38 19.26
CA LYS A 515 -2.25 37.32 17.81
C LYS A 515 -1.61 35.98 17.39
N PRO A 516 -2.06 35.31 16.32
CA PRO A 516 -1.45 34.07 15.83
C PRO A 516 0.04 34.25 15.56
N ALA A 517 0.86 33.31 16.03
CA ALA A 517 2.31 33.35 15.89
C ALA A 517 2.75 33.47 14.42
N ALA A 518 3.48 34.54 14.11
CA ALA A 518 3.99 34.80 12.78
C ALA A 518 4.85 33.64 12.24
N LYS A 519 4.65 33.27 10.97
CA LYS A 519 5.48 32.26 10.27
C LYS A 519 6.95 32.66 10.35
N PRO A 520 7.89 31.70 10.62
CA PRO A 520 9.31 32.00 10.66
C PRO A 520 9.78 32.52 9.29
N THR A 521 10.68 33.53 9.29
CA THR A 521 11.30 34.05 8.07
C THR A 521 11.96 32.92 7.28
N ALA A 522 11.75 32.85 5.98
CA ALA A 522 12.32 31.83 5.11
C ALA A 522 13.87 31.88 5.12
N PRO A 523 14.57 30.74 5.21
CA PRO A 523 16.03 30.71 5.14
C PRO A 523 16.53 31.08 3.73
N ALA A 524 17.75 31.60 3.64
CA ALA A 524 18.37 31.94 2.38
C ALA A 524 18.54 30.73 1.45
N LYS A 525 18.69 31.00 0.14
CA LYS A 525 18.93 29.99 -0.90
C LYS A 525 20.20 29.18 -0.58
N VAL A 526 20.16 27.87 -0.77
CA VAL A 526 21.31 26.99 -0.60
C VAL A 526 22.30 27.21 -1.74
N THR A 527 23.57 27.48 -1.40
CA THR A 527 24.67 27.72 -2.35
C THR A 527 25.77 26.67 -2.22
N GLY A 528 26.73 26.65 -3.15
CA GLY A 528 27.89 25.75 -3.09
C GLY A 528 27.52 24.26 -3.25
N VAL A 529 26.39 23.95 -3.90
CA VAL A 529 25.98 22.56 -4.12
C VAL A 529 26.91 21.92 -5.14
N LYS A 530 27.53 20.78 -4.76
CA LYS A 530 28.46 20.00 -5.59
C LYS A 530 28.35 18.52 -5.29
N ILE A 531 28.75 17.69 -6.26
CA ILE A 531 28.85 16.24 -6.09
C ILE A 531 30.32 15.82 -6.19
N SER A 532 30.76 15.06 -5.21
CA SER A 532 32.05 14.39 -5.20
C SER A 532 31.87 12.88 -5.27
N TYR A 533 32.82 12.18 -5.88
CA TYR A 533 32.78 10.74 -6.10
C TYR A 533 33.87 10.06 -5.28
N LYS A 534 33.54 8.95 -4.62
CA LYS A 534 34.51 8.10 -3.89
C LYS A 534 34.96 6.93 -4.75
N LYS A 535 36.17 6.41 -4.49
CA LYS A 535 36.70 5.19 -5.16
C LYS A 535 35.76 3.98 -5.01
N SER A 536 34.96 3.94 -3.94
CA SER A 536 33.92 2.91 -3.70
C SER A 536 32.68 3.03 -4.58
N GLY A 537 32.66 3.88 -5.61
CA GLY A 537 31.50 4.10 -6.48
C GLY A 537 30.40 4.98 -5.89
N LYS A 538 30.42 5.28 -4.58
CA LYS A 538 29.47 6.17 -3.92
C LYS A 538 29.70 7.63 -4.31
N ALA A 539 28.62 8.43 -4.37
CA ALA A 539 28.70 9.88 -4.56
C ALA A 539 28.23 10.62 -3.31
N ILE A 540 28.78 11.80 -3.07
CA ILE A 540 28.39 12.67 -1.96
C ILE A 540 27.94 14.00 -2.54
N LEU A 541 26.68 14.35 -2.27
CA LEU A 541 26.11 15.67 -2.52
C LEU A 541 26.43 16.56 -1.32
N GLY A 542 27.17 17.65 -1.52
CA GLY A 542 27.53 18.61 -0.48
C GLY A 542 27.06 20.01 -0.81
N TRP A 543 26.86 20.87 0.21
CA TRP A 543 26.44 22.28 0.06
C TRP A 543 26.95 23.15 1.20
N LYS A 544 26.88 24.49 1.02
CA LYS A 544 27.23 25.43 2.08
C LYS A 544 26.12 25.54 3.13
N LYS A 545 26.51 25.67 4.41
CA LYS A 545 25.56 25.87 5.51
C LYS A 545 24.82 27.19 5.34
N VAL A 546 23.49 27.15 5.53
CA VAL A 546 22.63 28.34 5.52
C VAL A 546 22.38 28.79 6.96
N LYS A 547 22.58 30.09 7.23
CA LYS A 547 22.34 30.69 8.55
C LYS A 547 20.86 30.52 8.94
N ASN A 548 20.61 30.16 10.18
CA ASN A 548 19.26 29.97 10.73
C ASN A 548 18.42 28.83 10.08
N ALA A 549 19.01 27.96 9.26
CA ALA A 549 18.32 26.76 8.78
C ALA A 549 18.18 25.72 9.89
N SER A 550 17.00 25.15 10.04
CA SER A 550 16.73 24.00 10.89
C SER A 550 17.14 22.69 10.22
N GLY A 551 17.20 22.68 8.88
CA GLY A 551 17.62 21.55 8.08
C GLY A 551 17.49 21.79 6.59
N TYR A 552 17.62 20.70 5.81
CA TYR A 552 17.62 20.76 4.36
C TYR A 552 16.76 19.63 3.78
N GLU A 553 16.14 19.89 2.63
CA GLU A 553 15.46 18.89 1.81
C GLU A 553 16.25 18.71 0.51
N ILE A 554 16.48 17.45 0.15
CA ILE A 554 17.20 17.05 -1.05
C ILE A 554 16.18 16.53 -2.06
N TYR A 555 16.30 16.98 -3.31
CA TYR A 555 15.43 16.58 -4.41
C TYR A 555 16.27 16.01 -5.55
N ARG A 556 15.71 15.00 -6.21
CA ARG A 556 16.26 14.37 -7.41
C ARG A 556 15.29 14.58 -8.57
N TYR A 557 15.84 14.87 -9.77
CA TYR A 557 15.03 14.97 -10.98
C TYR A 557 14.89 13.60 -11.61
N GLN A 558 13.67 13.11 -11.71
CA GLN A 558 13.30 11.84 -12.34
C GLN A 558 11.89 11.97 -12.95
N ASN A 559 11.62 11.24 -14.04
CA ASN A 559 10.31 11.22 -14.71
C ASN A 559 9.75 12.63 -14.96
N LYS A 560 10.60 13.52 -15.51
CA LYS A 560 10.29 14.92 -15.82
C LYS A 560 9.87 15.80 -14.63
N ARG A 561 10.02 15.33 -13.37
CA ARG A 561 9.66 16.07 -12.14
C ARG A 561 10.75 16.02 -11.07
N TRP A 562 10.67 16.91 -10.09
CA TRP A 562 11.55 16.92 -8.93
C TRP A 562 10.90 16.18 -7.76
N VAL A 563 11.52 15.09 -7.35
CA VAL A 563 11.07 14.25 -6.23
C VAL A 563 11.96 14.49 -5.02
N LYS A 564 11.34 14.67 -3.85
CA LYS A 564 12.06 14.79 -2.59
C LYS A 564 12.61 13.41 -2.18
N VAL A 565 13.93 13.29 -2.07
CA VAL A 565 14.59 12.01 -1.72
C VAL A 565 15.02 11.92 -0.26
N LYS A 566 15.22 13.06 0.42
CA LYS A 566 15.55 13.05 1.84
C LYS A 566 15.35 14.41 2.49
N LYS A 567 14.95 14.40 3.76
CA LYS A 567 15.02 15.54 4.69
C LYS A 567 16.14 15.25 5.69
N VAL A 568 17.05 16.20 5.89
CA VAL A 568 18.16 16.09 6.83
C VAL A 568 18.15 17.29 7.79
N GLY A 569 18.64 17.10 9.01
CA GLY A 569 18.81 18.19 9.97
C GLY A 569 19.91 19.17 9.51
N LYS A 570 20.73 19.64 10.44
CA LYS A 570 21.78 20.63 10.15
C LYS A 570 22.99 20.08 9.35
N LYS A 571 22.95 18.82 8.89
CA LYS A 571 23.99 18.23 8.03
C LYS A 571 24.02 18.93 6.67
N THR A 572 25.22 19.16 6.14
CA THR A 572 25.45 19.84 4.85
C THR A 572 25.94 18.89 3.76
N SER A 573 25.70 17.61 3.94
CA SER A 573 26.02 16.58 2.94
C SER A 573 25.00 15.42 2.99
N PHE A 574 24.89 14.74 1.86
CA PHE A 574 24.03 13.57 1.68
C PHE A 574 24.76 12.53 0.83
N VAL A 575 24.79 11.28 1.28
CA VAL A 575 25.43 10.17 0.57
C VAL A 575 24.45 9.55 -0.39
N ILE A 576 24.75 9.56 -1.67
CA ILE A 576 24.01 8.86 -2.74
C ILE A 576 24.55 7.42 -2.76
N LYS A 577 23.82 6.51 -2.10
CA LYS A 577 24.25 5.10 -1.90
C LYS A 577 24.30 4.32 -3.20
N LYS A 578 23.26 4.45 -4.06
CA LYS A 578 23.18 3.82 -5.39
C LYS A 578 23.19 4.92 -6.46
N ARG A 579 24.20 4.89 -7.34
CA ARG A 579 24.25 5.79 -8.50
C ARG A 579 23.46 5.15 -9.65
N SER A 580 22.67 5.97 -10.33
CA SER A 580 21.93 5.56 -11.53
C SER A 580 22.89 5.23 -12.68
N ARG A 581 22.50 4.30 -13.56
CA ARG A 581 23.16 4.06 -14.86
C ARG A 581 22.91 5.20 -15.86
N LYS A 582 21.92 6.05 -15.61
CA LYS A 582 21.65 7.28 -16.37
C LYS A 582 22.09 8.50 -15.54
N THR A 583 22.42 9.60 -16.21
CA THR A 583 22.68 10.89 -15.57
C THR A 583 21.44 11.39 -14.85
N VAL A 584 21.59 11.80 -13.58
CA VAL A 584 20.50 12.38 -12.80
C VAL A 584 20.92 13.74 -12.22
N TYR A 585 19.95 14.59 -11.89
CA TYR A 585 20.18 15.89 -11.30
C TYR A 585 19.63 15.95 -9.89
N TYR A 586 20.31 16.73 -9.02
CA TYR A 586 19.90 17.00 -7.65
C TYR A 586 19.80 18.50 -7.41
N ARG A 587 18.93 18.91 -6.49
CA ARG A 587 18.86 20.25 -5.91
C ARG A 587 18.51 20.14 -4.42
N VAL A 588 18.83 21.22 -3.66
CA VAL A 588 18.64 21.24 -2.22
C VAL A 588 17.96 22.57 -1.84
N ARG A 589 17.04 22.54 -0.87
CA ARG A 589 16.56 23.76 -0.21
C ARG A 589 16.72 23.68 1.31
N ALA A 590 16.87 24.81 1.95
CA ALA A 590 16.86 24.90 3.40
C ALA A 590 15.43 25.09 3.93
N PHE A 591 15.17 24.66 5.16
CA PHE A 591 13.95 24.99 5.87
C PHE A 591 14.25 25.50 7.29
N ARG A 592 13.34 26.31 7.84
CA ARG A 592 13.36 26.81 9.22
C ARG A 592 12.06 26.43 9.89
N LYS A 593 12.15 25.79 11.07
CA LYS A 593 11.01 25.40 11.89
C LYS A 593 10.99 26.23 13.17
N LYS A 594 9.82 26.80 13.51
CA LYS A 594 9.54 27.45 14.79
C LYS A 594 8.20 26.95 15.31
N GLY A 595 8.22 26.13 16.35
CA GLY A 595 7.01 25.42 16.79
C GLY A 595 6.45 24.51 15.69
N LYS A 596 5.15 24.61 15.40
CA LYS A 596 4.47 23.88 14.32
C LYS A 596 4.71 24.48 12.93
N ASN A 597 5.17 25.73 12.82
CA ASN A 597 5.34 26.44 11.56
C ASN A 597 6.68 26.15 10.89
N VAL A 598 6.67 25.90 9.56
CA VAL A 598 7.85 25.65 8.74
C VAL A 598 7.87 26.62 7.56
N SER A 599 9.00 27.27 7.35
CA SER A 599 9.27 28.12 6.17
C SER A 599 10.43 27.54 5.37
N TYR A 600 10.32 27.61 4.04
CA TYR A 600 11.29 27.02 3.11
C TYR A 600 12.03 28.11 2.34
N GLY A 601 13.34 27.94 2.19
CA GLY A 601 14.16 28.76 1.32
C GLY A 601 14.05 28.35 -0.14
N LYS A 602 14.52 29.22 -1.05
CA LYS A 602 14.60 28.92 -2.49
C LYS A 602 15.50 27.70 -2.75
N TYR A 603 15.19 26.95 -3.81
CA TYR A 603 16.00 25.81 -4.24
C TYR A 603 17.38 26.26 -4.73
N SER A 604 18.41 25.44 -4.50
CA SER A 604 19.71 25.59 -5.14
C SER A 604 19.60 25.43 -6.66
N ARG A 605 20.63 25.85 -7.41
CA ARG A 605 20.80 25.38 -8.78
C ARG A 605 20.91 23.83 -8.81
N LYS A 606 20.47 23.22 -9.91
CA LYS A 606 20.62 21.79 -10.14
C LYS A 606 22.08 21.39 -10.33
N VAL A 607 22.49 20.25 -9.77
CA VAL A 607 23.82 19.68 -9.98
C VAL A 607 23.71 18.31 -10.61
N LYS A 608 24.60 18.02 -11.57
CA LYS A 608 24.60 16.79 -12.35
C LYS A 608 25.34 15.67 -11.60
N CYS A 609 24.70 14.56 -11.33
CA CYS A 609 25.34 13.32 -10.89
C CYS A 609 25.60 12.44 -12.13
N LYS A 610 26.88 12.19 -12.43
CA LYS A 610 27.27 11.36 -13.58
C LYS A 610 26.80 9.93 -13.39
N ALA A 611 26.42 9.28 -14.47
CA ALA A 611 26.08 7.86 -14.48
C ALA A 611 27.22 6.99 -13.93
N LEU A 612 26.86 5.82 -13.40
CA LEU A 612 27.85 4.80 -13.06
C LEU A 612 28.38 4.20 -14.36
N GLN A 613 29.67 4.31 -14.63
CA GLN A 613 30.27 3.63 -15.77
C GLN A 613 30.38 2.13 -15.44
N LYS A 614 30.05 1.24 -16.41
CA LYS A 614 30.40 -0.17 -16.28
C LYS A 614 31.92 -0.27 -16.15
N ALA A 615 32.40 -1.01 -15.16
CA ALA A 615 33.79 -1.45 -15.19
C ALA A 615 34.02 -2.23 -16.49
N LYS A 616 35.03 -1.81 -17.25
CA LYS A 616 35.48 -2.55 -18.42
C LYS A 616 36.07 -3.89 -18.00
#